data_eccb570c654d03641fbe2213569433d3
#
_entry.id   eccb570c654d03641fbe2213569433d3
#
_cell.length_a   1.000
_cell.length_b   1.000
_cell.length_c   1.000
_cell.angle_alpha   90.00
_cell.angle_beta   90.00
_cell.angle_gamma   90.00
#
_symmetry.space_group_name_H-M   'P 1'
#
loop_
_entity.id
_entity.type
_entity.pdbx_description
1 polymer ?
#
loop_
_entity_poly.entity_id
_entity_poly.type
_entity_poly.pdbx_seq_one_letter_code
_entity_poly.pdbx_strand_id
1 'polypeptide(L)'
;MSKKTCAIILAGGQGKRMKSDLPKPMFRVLDMPMLDWVTRACEEAGISDICVVTGFNSEVIEKHLDGKYHTVFQPQRMGTGHAVMMALDWLNERKDSDVLILNGDAPFIDRDTILGAHALHEEKGNAVTVITSEVDNPCGYGRIIRTANGISGIVEEKDATAEQKNIREINSGAYWFDTEKLIFALGEIKPNNSQGEYYLTDSVFILINAKFRADAYISSNPDTVLGANDRKGLLLLNNTARFAIIDRLMNDGVEFTCTDGVTVGRDVKVGRGATILQGVILRGNTVIGENCVIGPNCII
;
A
#
# COMPACT_ATOMS: atom_id res chain seq x y z
N MET A 1 15.40 -0.04 23.21
CA MET A 1 14.66 1.09 22.63
C MET A 1 14.22 0.65 21.25
N SER A 2 12.96 0.86 20.88
CA SER A 2 12.48 0.62 19.52
C SER A 2 13.29 1.51 18.54
N LYS A 3 13.62 0.97 17.38
CA LYS A 3 14.29 1.75 16.32
C LYS A 3 13.36 2.86 15.83
N LYS A 4 13.96 3.91 15.27
CA LYS A 4 13.18 4.90 14.52
C LYS A 4 12.57 4.23 13.28
N THR A 5 11.43 4.73 12.85
CA THR A 5 10.74 4.24 11.66
C THR A 5 10.63 5.33 10.59
N CYS A 6 10.78 4.93 9.34
CA CYS A 6 10.56 5.79 8.19
C CYS A 6 9.87 5.01 7.07
N ALA A 7 9.40 5.67 6.02
CA ALA A 7 8.73 5.01 4.92
C ALA A 7 9.20 5.52 3.54
N ILE A 8 9.24 4.63 2.56
CA ILE A 8 9.36 4.97 1.14
C ILE A 8 8.09 4.53 0.43
N ILE A 9 7.47 5.45 -0.30
CA ILE A 9 6.27 5.18 -1.09
C ILE A 9 6.62 5.25 -2.59
N LEU A 10 6.42 4.14 -3.30
CA LEU A 10 6.71 4.03 -4.72
C LEU A 10 5.56 4.59 -5.55
N ALA A 11 5.76 5.77 -6.13
CA ALA A 11 4.77 6.51 -6.89
C ALA A 11 5.18 6.79 -8.36
N GLY A 12 6.25 6.16 -8.86
CA GLY A 12 6.80 6.40 -10.21
C GLY A 12 6.04 5.76 -11.38
N GLY A 13 5.01 4.94 -11.10
CA GLY A 13 4.31 4.15 -12.10
C GLY A 13 3.45 4.96 -13.09
N GLN A 14 3.60 4.70 -14.41
CA GLN A 14 2.80 5.37 -15.45
C GLN A 14 1.34 4.90 -15.51
N GLY A 15 1.09 3.62 -15.18
CA GLY A 15 -0.25 3.05 -15.33
C GLY A 15 -0.78 3.06 -16.78
N LYS A 16 0.01 2.58 -17.75
CA LYS A 16 -0.35 2.57 -19.20
C LYS A 16 -1.77 2.06 -19.48
N ARG A 17 -2.23 1.05 -18.72
CA ARG A 17 -3.58 0.46 -18.83
C ARG A 17 -4.70 1.40 -18.34
N MET A 18 -4.37 2.46 -17.61
CA MET A 18 -5.33 3.49 -17.19
C MET A 18 -5.72 4.43 -18.33
N LYS A 19 -4.94 4.46 -19.43
CA LYS A 19 -5.15 5.31 -20.62
C LYS A 19 -5.36 6.78 -20.22
N SER A 20 -4.43 7.35 -19.48
CA SER A 20 -4.49 8.71 -18.93
C SER A 20 -3.08 9.25 -18.71
N ASP A 21 -2.94 10.56 -18.75
CA ASP A 21 -1.71 11.27 -18.40
C ASP A 21 -1.58 11.50 -16.89
N LEU A 22 -2.62 11.17 -16.12
CA LEU A 22 -2.55 11.23 -14.66
C LEU A 22 -1.66 10.10 -14.14
N PRO A 23 -0.65 10.37 -13.26
CA PRO A 23 0.12 9.34 -12.60
C PRO A 23 -0.78 8.36 -11.86
N LYS A 24 -0.42 7.07 -11.90
CA LYS A 24 -1.27 6.00 -11.33
C LYS A 24 -1.68 6.26 -9.87
N PRO A 25 -0.79 6.67 -8.95
CA PRO A 25 -1.15 6.94 -7.55
C PRO A 25 -2.11 8.12 -7.35
N MET A 26 -2.27 8.97 -8.38
CA MET A 26 -3.16 10.14 -8.33
C MET A 26 -4.61 9.85 -8.74
N PHE A 27 -4.91 8.63 -9.20
CA PHE A 27 -6.31 8.24 -9.39
C PHE A 27 -7.02 8.17 -8.04
N ARG A 28 -8.26 8.65 -8.03
CA ARG A 28 -9.04 8.74 -6.80
C ARG A 28 -9.79 7.45 -6.50
N VAL A 29 -9.72 7.04 -5.26
CA VAL A 29 -10.63 6.09 -4.63
C VAL A 29 -11.57 6.93 -3.76
N LEU A 30 -12.85 6.93 -4.09
CA LEU A 30 -13.86 7.90 -3.62
C LEU A 30 -13.42 9.33 -3.98
N ASP A 31 -13.20 10.17 -3.00
CA ASP A 31 -12.83 11.57 -3.18
C ASP A 31 -11.32 11.85 -3.00
N MET A 32 -10.50 10.83 -2.72
CA MET A 32 -9.09 10.96 -2.32
C MET A 32 -8.15 10.20 -3.26
N PRO A 33 -7.00 10.78 -3.72
CA PRO A 33 -5.95 10.04 -4.43
C PRO A 33 -5.48 8.79 -3.69
N MET A 34 -5.15 7.70 -4.40
CA MET A 34 -4.59 6.49 -3.78
C MET A 34 -3.32 6.79 -2.97
N LEU A 35 -2.49 7.71 -3.44
CA LEU A 35 -1.29 8.15 -2.71
C LEU A 35 -1.63 8.66 -1.31
N ASP A 36 -2.69 9.45 -1.17
CA ASP A 36 -3.10 10.01 0.11
C ASP A 36 -3.63 8.94 1.08
N TRP A 37 -4.26 7.90 0.56
CA TRP A 37 -4.64 6.75 1.38
C TRP A 37 -3.42 6.09 2.01
N VAL A 38 -2.35 5.90 1.22
CA VAL A 38 -1.10 5.26 1.67
C VAL A 38 -0.33 6.15 2.63
N THR A 39 -0.16 7.45 2.31
CA THR A 39 0.55 8.38 3.21
C THR A 39 -0.14 8.53 4.55
N ARG A 40 -1.47 8.59 4.56
CA ARG A 40 -2.26 8.64 5.80
C ARG A 40 -2.15 7.38 6.64
N ALA A 41 -2.13 6.20 6.02
CA ALA A 41 -1.90 4.96 6.76
C ALA A 41 -0.54 4.98 7.48
N CYS A 42 0.50 5.53 6.84
CA CYS A 42 1.80 5.75 7.49
C CYS A 42 1.68 6.72 8.67
N GLU A 43 1.05 7.89 8.48
CA GLU A 43 0.86 8.89 9.53
C GLU A 43 0.04 8.34 10.72
N GLU A 44 -1.04 7.60 10.45
CA GLU A 44 -1.87 6.93 11.44
C GLU A 44 -1.09 5.86 12.22
N ALA A 45 -0.08 5.23 11.59
CA ALA A 45 0.87 4.31 12.24
C ALA A 45 2.02 5.03 12.98
N GLY A 46 2.03 6.38 12.99
CA GLY A 46 3.06 7.17 13.68
C GLY A 46 4.33 7.41 12.85
N ILE A 47 4.31 7.08 11.54
CA ILE A 47 5.44 7.28 10.64
C ILE A 47 5.26 8.62 9.93
N SER A 48 6.06 9.62 10.29
CA SER A 48 6.03 10.97 9.71
C SER A 48 7.21 11.24 8.76
N ASP A 49 8.29 10.47 8.86
CA ASP A 49 9.47 10.58 7.99
C ASP A 49 9.24 9.74 6.73
N ILE A 50 8.70 10.39 5.69
CA ILE A 50 8.24 9.74 4.46
C ILE A 50 8.99 10.29 3.26
N CYS A 51 9.50 9.39 2.41
CA CYS A 51 10.06 9.69 1.09
C CYS A 51 9.14 9.13 0.00
N VAL A 52 8.76 9.96 -0.96
CA VAL A 52 7.94 9.54 -2.11
C VAL A 52 8.80 9.47 -3.36
N VAL A 53 8.93 8.28 -3.94
CA VAL A 53 9.66 8.09 -5.19
C VAL A 53 8.72 8.38 -6.35
N THR A 54 8.93 9.51 -7.01
CA THR A 54 8.16 9.96 -8.16
C THR A 54 8.76 9.46 -9.49
N GLY A 55 8.05 9.60 -10.60
CA GLY A 55 8.53 9.18 -11.91
C GLY A 55 7.69 9.78 -13.03
N PHE A 56 6.74 9.03 -13.58
CA PHE A 56 5.89 9.54 -14.66
C PHE A 56 5.07 10.74 -14.19
N ASN A 57 5.18 11.87 -14.93
CA ASN A 57 4.53 13.15 -14.62
C ASN A 57 4.71 13.56 -13.15
N SER A 58 5.96 13.50 -12.64
CA SER A 58 6.32 13.78 -11.26
C SER A 58 5.79 15.11 -10.75
N GLU A 59 5.77 16.13 -11.62
CA GLU A 59 5.26 17.48 -11.30
C GLU A 59 3.83 17.47 -10.72
N VAL A 60 2.98 16.54 -11.19
CA VAL A 60 1.60 16.40 -10.68
C VAL A 60 1.60 15.92 -9.24
N ILE A 61 2.46 14.94 -8.92
CA ILE A 61 2.60 14.41 -7.55
C ILE A 61 3.26 15.43 -6.65
N GLU A 62 4.37 16.03 -7.07
CA GLU A 62 5.12 17.03 -6.31
C GLU A 62 4.26 18.25 -5.97
N LYS A 63 3.49 18.76 -6.95
CA LYS A 63 2.52 19.83 -6.72
C LYS A 63 1.42 19.43 -5.74
N HIS A 64 0.93 18.19 -5.80
CA HIS A 64 -0.09 17.69 -4.90
C HIS A 64 0.43 17.55 -3.46
N LEU A 65 1.67 17.07 -3.30
CA LEU A 65 2.31 16.91 -1.99
C LEU A 65 2.70 18.25 -1.35
N ASP A 66 2.87 19.30 -2.14
CA ASP A 66 3.16 20.67 -1.72
C ASP A 66 4.29 20.77 -0.67
N GLY A 67 5.35 19.99 -0.87
CA GLY A 67 6.51 19.95 0.02
C GLY A 67 6.29 19.22 1.36
N LYS A 68 5.14 18.58 1.57
CA LYS A 68 4.83 17.88 2.82
C LYS A 68 5.78 16.70 3.10
N TYR A 69 6.26 16.02 2.06
CA TYR A 69 7.16 14.87 2.15
C TYR A 69 8.39 15.08 1.29
N HIS A 70 9.48 14.40 1.64
CA HIS A 70 10.65 14.34 0.79
C HIS A 70 10.31 13.60 -0.52
N THR A 71 10.78 14.11 -1.66
CA THR A 71 10.56 13.47 -2.96
C THR A 71 11.88 13.17 -3.65
N VAL A 72 11.97 12.01 -4.31
CA VAL A 72 13.08 11.65 -5.18
C VAL A 72 12.54 11.21 -6.53
N PHE A 73 13.24 11.59 -7.60
CA PHE A 73 12.79 11.32 -8.96
C PHE A 73 13.46 10.08 -9.55
N GLN A 74 12.67 9.17 -10.11
CA GLN A 74 13.12 8.02 -10.88
C GLN A 74 13.07 8.34 -12.39
N PRO A 75 14.20 8.70 -13.01
CA PRO A 75 14.21 9.13 -14.41
C PRO A 75 13.93 7.99 -15.40
N GLN A 76 14.38 6.77 -15.07
CA GLN A 76 14.16 5.57 -15.86
C GLN A 76 13.45 4.52 -15.01
N ARG A 77 12.37 3.98 -15.53
CA ARG A 77 11.56 2.96 -14.83
C ARG A 77 12.15 1.58 -15.08
N MET A 78 13.15 1.22 -14.28
CA MET A 78 13.88 -0.03 -14.38
C MET A 78 13.48 -1.02 -13.27
N GLY A 79 12.26 -0.92 -12.74
CA GLY A 79 11.73 -1.81 -11.69
C GLY A 79 11.63 -1.16 -10.32
N THR A 80 11.02 -1.90 -9.38
CA THR A 80 10.74 -1.44 -8.01
C THR A 80 12.00 -1.32 -7.16
N GLY A 81 12.96 -2.22 -7.32
CA GLY A 81 14.27 -2.10 -6.68
C GLY A 81 15.02 -0.85 -7.12
N HIS A 82 15.01 -0.55 -8.43
CA HIS A 82 15.60 0.68 -8.95
C HIS A 82 14.92 1.93 -8.38
N ALA A 83 13.61 1.90 -8.18
CA ALA A 83 12.89 3.01 -7.56
C ALA A 83 13.39 3.26 -6.13
N VAL A 84 13.58 2.22 -5.33
CA VAL A 84 14.15 2.35 -3.97
C VAL A 84 15.61 2.81 -4.00
N MET A 85 16.41 2.36 -5.00
CA MET A 85 17.80 2.83 -5.18
C MET A 85 17.89 4.35 -5.38
N MET A 86 16.87 5.00 -5.96
CA MET A 86 16.86 6.47 -6.09
C MET A 86 16.84 7.17 -4.72
N ALA A 87 16.36 6.51 -3.67
CA ALA A 87 16.33 7.03 -2.32
C ALA A 87 17.57 6.62 -1.47
N LEU A 88 18.66 6.13 -2.07
CA LEU A 88 19.84 5.63 -1.35
C LEU A 88 20.48 6.69 -0.45
N ASP A 89 20.59 7.94 -0.91
CA ASP A 89 21.17 9.02 -0.10
C ASP A 89 20.29 9.28 1.13
N TRP A 90 18.97 9.32 0.95
CA TRP A 90 18.01 9.48 2.01
C TRP A 90 18.03 8.30 3.01
N LEU A 91 18.18 7.05 2.53
CA LEU A 91 18.34 5.85 3.37
C LEU A 91 19.66 5.87 4.14
N ASN A 92 20.75 6.34 3.54
CA ASN A 92 22.08 6.40 4.18
C ASN A 92 22.09 7.29 5.43
N GLU A 93 21.24 8.31 5.47
CA GLU A 93 21.03 9.15 6.65
C GLU A 93 20.20 8.48 7.76
N ARG A 94 19.59 7.31 7.46
CA ARG A 94 18.63 6.59 8.31
C ARG A 94 19.02 5.14 8.60
N LYS A 95 20.31 4.82 8.56
CA LYS A 95 20.81 3.44 8.73
C LYS A 95 20.37 2.76 10.02
N ASP A 96 20.18 3.53 11.09
CA ASP A 96 19.76 3.04 12.40
C ASP A 96 18.23 2.93 12.56
N SER A 97 17.48 2.94 11.46
CA SER A 97 16.01 2.86 11.45
C SER A 97 15.52 1.57 10.80
N ASP A 98 14.23 1.31 10.97
CA ASP A 98 13.50 0.37 10.12
C ASP A 98 12.71 1.16 9.08
N VAL A 99 12.74 0.71 7.83
CA VAL A 99 12.06 1.37 6.71
C VAL A 99 10.91 0.53 6.16
N LEU A 100 9.76 1.16 6.06
CA LEU A 100 8.57 0.60 5.42
C LEU A 100 8.56 0.98 3.94
N ILE A 101 8.51 -0.01 3.05
CA ILE A 101 8.35 0.23 1.60
C ILE A 101 6.92 -0.10 1.21
N LEU A 102 6.25 0.85 0.54
CA LEU A 102 4.86 0.72 0.10
C LEU A 102 4.69 1.09 -1.37
N ASN A 103 3.67 0.52 -2.00
CA ASN A 103 3.21 0.94 -3.32
C ASN A 103 2.15 2.04 -3.20
N GLY A 104 2.36 3.18 -3.85
CA GLY A 104 1.44 4.32 -3.81
C GLY A 104 0.10 4.09 -4.53
N ASP A 105 -0.10 2.92 -5.13
CA ASP A 105 -1.31 2.49 -5.83
C ASP A 105 -2.05 1.32 -5.16
N ALA A 106 -1.64 0.96 -3.93
CA ALA A 106 -2.30 -0.02 -3.07
C ALA A 106 -2.91 0.68 -1.84
N PRO A 107 -4.10 1.30 -1.97
CA PRO A 107 -4.62 2.28 -1.01
C PRO A 107 -5.11 1.68 0.31
N PHE A 108 -5.26 0.35 0.40
CA PHE A 108 -5.93 -0.27 1.55
C PHE A 108 -4.97 -0.88 2.59
N ILE A 109 -3.67 -0.57 2.49
CA ILE A 109 -2.80 -0.78 3.63
C ILE A 109 -3.31 0.05 4.81
N ASP A 110 -3.43 -0.55 5.98
CA ASP A 110 -3.96 0.13 7.17
C ASP A 110 -2.92 0.18 8.30
N ARG A 111 -3.23 1.04 9.27
CA ARG A 111 -2.42 1.24 10.47
C ARG A 111 -2.09 -0.07 11.20
N ASP A 112 -3.10 -0.91 11.39
CA ASP A 112 -2.95 -2.12 12.22
C ASP A 112 -2.09 -3.17 11.51
N THR A 113 -2.19 -3.28 10.19
CA THR A 113 -1.28 -4.09 9.37
C THR A 113 0.16 -3.58 9.44
N ILE A 114 0.36 -2.25 9.33
CA ILE A 114 1.70 -1.64 9.41
C ILE A 114 2.34 -1.92 10.78
N LEU A 115 1.61 -1.68 11.87
CA LEU A 115 2.11 -1.87 13.23
C LEU A 115 2.30 -3.34 13.57
N GLY A 116 1.37 -4.23 13.18
CA GLY A 116 1.48 -5.67 13.41
C GLY A 116 2.68 -6.29 12.71
N ALA A 117 2.93 -5.89 11.46
CA ALA A 117 4.09 -6.33 10.70
C ALA A 117 5.41 -5.79 11.29
N HIS A 118 5.43 -4.55 11.79
CA HIS A 118 6.59 -3.99 12.47
C HIS A 118 6.89 -4.69 13.80
N ALA A 119 5.86 -4.98 14.59
CA ALA A 119 6.01 -5.72 15.83
C ALA A 119 6.65 -7.10 15.60
N LEU A 120 6.21 -7.84 14.57
CA LEU A 120 6.84 -9.09 14.16
C LEU A 120 8.28 -8.88 13.71
N HIS A 121 8.54 -7.80 12.96
CA HIS A 121 9.88 -7.43 12.47
C HIS A 121 10.86 -7.25 13.61
N GLU A 122 10.50 -6.45 14.63
CA GLU A 122 11.32 -6.21 15.82
C GLU A 122 11.45 -7.47 16.69
N GLU A 123 10.33 -8.16 17.00
CA GLU A 123 10.33 -9.35 17.87
C GLU A 123 11.28 -10.44 17.36
N LYS A 124 11.29 -10.64 16.04
CA LYS A 124 12.08 -11.69 15.42
C LYS A 124 13.50 -11.23 15.03
N GLY A 125 13.79 -9.94 15.08
CA GLY A 125 15.04 -9.36 14.60
C GLY A 125 15.22 -9.63 13.09
N ASN A 126 14.17 -9.45 12.32
CA ASN A 126 14.19 -9.70 10.89
C ASN A 126 15.00 -8.64 10.16
N ALA A 127 15.70 -9.02 9.08
CA ALA A 127 16.24 -8.08 8.11
C ALA A 127 15.16 -7.62 7.11
N VAL A 128 14.17 -8.47 6.86
CA VAL A 128 12.98 -8.15 6.08
C VAL A 128 11.76 -8.89 6.62
N THR A 129 10.64 -8.18 6.71
CA THR A 129 9.31 -8.76 6.95
C THR A 129 8.41 -8.38 5.80
N VAL A 130 7.98 -9.37 5.01
CA VAL A 130 7.06 -9.17 3.89
C VAL A 130 5.65 -9.07 4.44
N ILE A 131 4.90 -8.04 4.08
CA ILE A 131 3.46 -7.98 4.35
C ILE A 131 2.74 -8.78 3.28
N THR A 132 1.92 -9.73 3.69
CA THR A 132 1.24 -10.69 2.81
C THR A 132 -0.25 -10.71 3.07
N SER A 133 -0.98 -11.34 2.17
CA SER A 133 -2.40 -11.64 2.36
C SER A 133 -2.73 -13.00 1.77
N GLU A 134 -3.73 -13.67 2.32
CA GLU A 134 -4.32 -14.86 1.73
C GLU A 134 -5.52 -14.48 0.85
N VAL A 135 -5.52 -14.94 -0.39
CA VAL A 135 -6.57 -14.65 -1.36
C VAL A 135 -7.13 -15.92 -2.00
N ASP A 136 -8.39 -15.89 -2.40
CA ASP A 136 -9.02 -17.03 -3.10
C ASP A 136 -8.44 -17.23 -4.51
N ASN A 137 -8.14 -16.14 -5.19
CA ASN A 137 -7.54 -16.18 -6.52
C ASN A 137 -6.17 -15.47 -6.51
N PRO A 138 -5.06 -16.20 -6.35
CA PRO A 138 -3.72 -15.64 -6.30
C PRO A 138 -3.13 -15.29 -7.68
N CYS A 139 -3.86 -15.47 -8.77
CA CYS A 139 -3.37 -15.24 -10.13
C CYS A 139 -2.82 -13.81 -10.31
N GLY A 140 -1.61 -13.70 -10.86
CA GLY A 140 -0.95 -12.43 -11.15
C GLY A 140 -0.12 -11.85 -10.01
N TYR A 141 -0.09 -12.48 -8.83
CA TYR A 141 0.73 -12.05 -7.69
C TYR A 141 1.96 -12.93 -7.49
N GLY A 142 2.98 -12.43 -6.81
CA GLY A 142 4.07 -13.24 -6.29
C GLY A 142 3.60 -14.14 -5.14
N ARG A 143 4.09 -15.37 -5.08
CA ARG A 143 3.77 -16.36 -4.04
C ARG A 143 4.81 -16.37 -2.96
N ILE A 144 4.38 -16.49 -1.70
CA ILE A 144 5.27 -16.61 -0.55
C ILE A 144 5.63 -18.08 -0.34
N ILE A 145 6.91 -18.39 -0.31
CA ILE A 145 7.37 -19.74 -0.03
C ILE A 145 7.75 -19.83 1.44
N ARG A 146 6.87 -20.44 2.25
CA ARG A 146 7.04 -20.61 3.69
C ARG A 146 8.04 -21.74 4.00
N THR A 147 8.73 -21.59 5.13
CA THR A 147 9.55 -22.60 5.78
C THR A 147 9.21 -22.69 7.27
N ALA A 148 9.77 -23.66 7.97
CA ALA A 148 9.58 -23.77 9.42
C ALA A 148 10.09 -22.54 10.20
N ASN A 149 11.03 -21.78 9.63
CA ASN A 149 11.72 -20.67 10.32
C ASN A 149 11.49 -19.30 9.65
N GLY A 150 10.40 -19.12 8.92
CA GLY A 150 10.08 -17.89 8.18
C GLY A 150 9.77 -18.17 6.71
N ILE A 151 10.40 -17.44 5.81
CA ILE A 151 10.21 -17.61 4.36
C ILE A 151 11.54 -17.95 3.68
N SER A 152 11.46 -18.66 2.55
CA SER A 152 12.63 -18.91 1.67
C SER A 152 12.70 -18.00 0.46
N GLY A 153 11.64 -17.24 0.19
CA GLY A 153 11.60 -16.27 -0.90
C GLY A 153 10.20 -15.99 -1.41
N ILE A 154 10.16 -15.18 -2.46
CA ILE A 154 8.97 -14.82 -3.21
C ILE A 154 9.16 -15.32 -4.64
N VAL A 155 8.19 -16.03 -5.19
CA VAL A 155 8.21 -16.49 -6.58
C VAL A 155 7.13 -15.76 -7.36
N GLU A 156 7.54 -15.01 -8.38
CA GLU A 156 6.60 -14.28 -9.24
C GLU A 156 5.74 -15.22 -10.08
N GLU A 157 4.51 -14.79 -10.42
CA GLU A 157 3.52 -15.60 -11.19
C GLU A 157 4.11 -16.27 -12.43
N LYS A 158 4.98 -15.56 -13.16
CA LYS A 158 5.56 -16.04 -14.43
C LYS A 158 6.60 -17.14 -14.24
N ASP A 159 7.25 -17.15 -13.07
CA ASP A 159 8.36 -18.05 -12.74
C ASP A 159 7.89 -19.20 -11.82
N ALA A 160 6.62 -19.16 -11.38
CA ALA A 160 6.04 -20.12 -10.45
C ALA A 160 5.71 -21.46 -11.14
N THR A 161 6.09 -22.59 -10.50
CA THR A 161 5.68 -23.92 -10.90
C THR A 161 4.15 -24.11 -10.74
N ALA A 162 3.59 -25.19 -11.31
CA ALA A 162 2.17 -25.50 -11.17
C ALA A 162 1.75 -25.68 -9.70
N GLU A 163 2.61 -26.25 -8.86
CA GLU A 163 2.37 -26.41 -7.41
C GLU A 163 2.42 -25.07 -6.69
N GLN A 164 3.42 -24.23 -6.99
CA GLN A 164 3.57 -22.91 -6.39
C GLN A 164 2.41 -21.98 -6.73
N LYS A 165 1.81 -22.09 -7.93
CA LYS A 165 0.62 -21.33 -8.33
C LYS A 165 -0.60 -21.58 -7.46
N ASN A 166 -0.67 -22.72 -6.76
CA ASN A 166 -1.75 -23.05 -5.83
C ASN A 166 -1.57 -22.42 -4.45
N ILE A 167 -0.42 -21.81 -4.14
CA ILE A 167 -0.19 -21.09 -2.89
C ILE A 167 -1.07 -19.85 -2.89
N ARG A 168 -1.87 -19.69 -1.82
CA ARG A 168 -2.83 -18.61 -1.66
C ARG A 168 -2.24 -17.39 -0.96
N GLU A 169 -1.13 -17.57 -0.22
CA GLU A 169 -0.40 -16.47 0.42
C GLU A 169 0.42 -15.73 -0.64
N ILE A 170 0.09 -14.47 -0.83
CA ILE A 170 0.65 -13.61 -1.86
C ILE A 170 1.41 -12.42 -1.30
N ASN A 171 2.37 -11.95 -2.07
CA ASN A 171 3.11 -10.73 -1.81
C ASN A 171 2.23 -9.50 -2.06
N SER A 172 2.05 -8.64 -1.06
CA SER A 172 1.32 -7.38 -1.22
C SER A 172 2.16 -6.28 -1.90
N GLY A 173 3.47 -6.47 -1.98
CA GLY A 173 4.41 -5.43 -2.41
C GLY A 173 4.73 -4.41 -1.31
N ALA A 174 4.40 -4.72 -0.06
CA ALA A 174 4.74 -3.93 1.12
C ALA A 174 5.72 -4.69 2.02
N TYR A 175 6.72 -3.98 2.56
CA TYR A 175 7.82 -4.62 3.28
C TYR A 175 8.32 -3.72 4.40
N TRP A 176 8.63 -4.32 5.55
CA TRP A 176 9.53 -3.74 6.53
C TRP A 176 10.94 -4.26 6.33
N PHE A 177 11.92 -3.37 6.32
CA PHE A 177 13.33 -3.71 6.26
C PHE A 177 14.09 -3.03 7.40
N ASP A 178 15.08 -3.72 7.94
CA ASP A 178 16.23 -3.05 8.57
C ASP A 178 16.93 -2.22 7.48
N THR A 179 17.08 -0.93 7.69
CA THR A 179 17.55 0.01 6.65
C THR A 179 18.97 -0.33 6.17
N GLU A 180 19.87 -0.69 7.09
CA GLU A 180 21.24 -1.06 6.72
C GLU A 180 21.26 -2.33 5.85
N LYS A 181 20.42 -3.31 6.17
CA LYS A 181 20.31 -4.56 5.41
C LYS A 181 19.65 -4.34 4.05
N LEU A 182 18.68 -3.42 3.97
CA LEU A 182 18.12 -3.00 2.68
C LEU A 182 19.19 -2.36 1.79
N ILE A 183 19.97 -1.42 2.31
CA ILE A 183 21.06 -0.77 1.55
C ILE A 183 22.06 -1.82 1.02
N PHE A 184 22.44 -2.80 1.85
CA PHE A 184 23.28 -3.91 1.43
C PHE A 184 22.62 -4.70 0.28
N ALA A 185 21.35 -5.10 0.43
CA ALA A 185 20.65 -5.89 -0.57
C ALA A 185 20.48 -5.13 -1.90
N LEU A 186 20.19 -3.82 -1.86
CA LEU A 186 20.05 -2.97 -3.06
C LEU A 186 21.36 -2.94 -3.88
N GLY A 187 22.52 -3.00 -3.23
CA GLY A 187 23.83 -3.07 -3.92
C GLY A 187 24.05 -4.38 -4.67
N GLU A 188 23.35 -5.45 -4.31
CA GLU A 188 23.51 -6.79 -4.90
C GLU A 188 22.43 -7.14 -5.95
N ILE A 189 21.32 -6.38 -6.02
CA ILE A 189 20.24 -6.63 -7.00
C ILE A 189 20.77 -6.45 -8.43
N LYS A 190 20.47 -7.41 -9.29
CA LYS A 190 20.84 -7.40 -10.71
C LYS A 190 19.58 -7.58 -11.58
N PRO A 191 19.53 -6.99 -12.79
CA PRO A 191 18.38 -7.10 -13.67
C PRO A 191 18.36 -8.45 -14.42
N ASN A 192 18.59 -9.56 -13.71
CA ASN A 192 18.71 -10.92 -14.28
C ASN A 192 17.36 -11.65 -14.30
N ASN A 193 16.31 -11.00 -14.80
CA ASN A 193 14.98 -11.58 -14.94
C ASN A 193 14.43 -11.40 -16.36
N SER A 194 13.29 -12.00 -16.65
CA SER A 194 12.67 -11.98 -17.98
C SER A 194 12.32 -10.58 -18.50
N GLN A 195 12.28 -9.56 -17.61
CA GLN A 195 11.96 -8.18 -17.96
C GLN A 195 13.19 -7.26 -17.98
N GLY A 196 14.35 -7.73 -17.50
CA GLY A 196 15.56 -6.91 -17.39
C GLY A 196 15.42 -5.78 -16.36
N GLU A 197 14.59 -5.96 -15.33
CA GLU A 197 14.28 -4.97 -14.31
C GLU A 197 14.92 -5.32 -12.96
N TYR A 198 15.19 -4.31 -12.13
CA TYR A 198 15.63 -4.49 -10.75
C TYR A 198 14.41 -4.68 -9.86
N TYR A 199 14.15 -5.92 -9.46
CA TYR A 199 13.02 -6.23 -8.59
C TYR A 199 13.38 -6.06 -7.11
N LEU A 200 12.53 -5.37 -6.37
CA LEU A 200 12.69 -5.26 -4.91
C LEU A 200 12.54 -6.63 -4.23
N THR A 201 11.74 -7.53 -4.79
CA THR A 201 11.57 -8.91 -4.30
C THR A 201 12.87 -9.70 -4.28
N ASP A 202 13.84 -9.38 -5.15
CA ASP A 202 15.16 -10.03 -5.14
C ASP A 202 15.95 -9.72 -3.85
N SER A 203 15.69 -8.57 -3.21
CA SER A 203 16.31 -8.23 -1.93
C SER A 203 16.02 -9.25 -0.83
N VAL A 204 14.82 -9.84 -0.84
CA VAL A 204 14.41 -10.88 0.13
C VAL A 204 15.31 -12.10 -0.02
N PHE A 205 15.52 -12.56 -1.25
CA PHE A 205 16.39 -13.71 -1.55
C PHE A 205 17.86 -13.42 -1.23
N ILE A 206 18.35 -12.21 -1.56
CA ILE A 206 19.71 -11.76 -1.25
C ILE A 206 19.97 -11.80 0.26
N LEU A 207 19.03 -11.28 1.06
CA LEU A 207 19.15 -11.27 2.52
C LEU A 207 19.13 -12.68 3.11
N ILE A 208 18.27 -13.57 2.62
CA ILE A 208 18.22 -14.98 3.05
C ILE A 208 19.54 -15.68 2.75
N ASN A 209 20.10 -15.50 1.55
CA ASN A 209 21.39 -16.08 1.17
C ASN A 209 22.55 -15.54 2.02
N ALA A 210 22.50 -14.28 2.40
CA ALA A 210 23.44 -13.66 3.32
C ALA A 210 23.24 -14.09 4.80
N LYS A 211 22.32 -15.07 5.05
CA LYS A 211 21.99 -15.62 6.37
C LYS A 211 21.30 -14.64 7.31
N PHE A 212 20.70 -13.59 6.79
CA PHE A 212 19.80 -12.75 7.55
C PHE A 212 18.40 -13.39 7.65
N ARG A 213 17.71 -13.05 8.72
CA ARG A 213 16.37 -13.56 8.95
C ARG A 213 15.35 -12.81 8.09
N ALA A 214 14.48 -13.56 7.43
CA ALA A 214 13.35 -13.08 6.67
C ALA A 214 12.07 -13.80 7.13
N ASP A 215 10.99 -13.04 7.31
CA ASP A 215 9.69 -13.60 7.67
C ASP A 215 8.56 -12.87 6.90
N ALA A 216 7.34 -13.35 7.05
CA ALA A 216 6.17 -12.73 6.44
C ALA A 216 5.04 -12.62 7.46
N TYR A 217 4.40 -11.45 7.44
CA TYR A 217 3.23 -11.10 8.26
C TYR A 217 1.97 -11.15 7.40
N ILE A 218 1.05 -12.05 7.73
CA ILE A 218 -0.24 -12.12 7.05
C ILE A 218 -1.15 -11.03 7.61
N SER A 219 -1.53 -10.08 6.75
CA SER A 219 -2.48 -9.03 7.11
C SER A 219 -3.86 -9.64 7.44
N SER A 220 -4.47 -9.16 8.51
CA SER A 220 -5.88 -9.47 8.82
C SER A 220 -6.85 -8.76 7.89
N ASN A 221 -6.40 -7.72 7.17
CA ASN A 221 -7.17 -7.04 6.15
C ASN A 221 -6.88 -7.67 4.77
N PRO A 222 -7.80 -8.44 4.19
CA PRO A 222 -7.58 -9.10 2.90
C PRO A 222 -7.44 -8.10 1.75
N ASP A 223 -7.96 -6.89 1.90
CA ASP A 223 -7.94 -5.86 0.87
C ASP A 223 -6.58 -5.14 0.76
N THR A 224 -5.65 -5.36 1.70
CA THR A 224 -4.31 -4.75 1.74
C THR A 224 -3.55 -4.90 0.41
N VAL A 225 -3.78 -5.99 -0.32
CA VAL A 225 -3.10 -6.28 -1.60
C VAL A 225 -3.78 -5.66 -2.81
N LEU A 226 -4.96 -5.08 -2.64
CA LEU A 226 -5.72 -4.54 -3.77
C LEU A 226 -5.08 -3.27 -4.32
N GLY A 227 -4.80 -3.29 -5.61
CA GLY A 227 -4.28 -2.15 -6.36
C GLY A 227 -5.01 -1.97 -7.69
N ALA A 228 -5.07 -0.74 -8.20
CA ALA A 228 -5.74 -0.46 -9.46
C ALA A 228 -4.78 -0.51 -10.65
N ASN A 229 -4.72 -1.62 -11.36
CA ASN A 229 -3.90 -1.72 -12.58
C ASN A 229 -4.57 -1.14 -13.84
N ASP A 230 -5.89 -1.04 -13.85
CA ASP A 230 -6.72 -0.50 -14.93
C ASP A 230 -8.01 0.12 -14.37
N ARG A 231 -8.89 0.58 -15.25
CA ARG A 231 -10.18 1.21 -14.86
C ARG A 231 -11.12 0.26 -14.14
N LYS A 232 -11.06 -1.05 -14.43
CA LYS A 232 -11.89 -2.04 -13.73
C LYS A 232 -11.40 -2.25 -12.29
N GLY A 233 -10.08 -2.35 -12.12
CA GLY A 233 -9.47 -2.38 -10.79
C GLY A 233 -9.79 -1.13 -9.97
N LEU A 234 -9.75 0.07 -10.59
CA LEU A 234 -10.14 1.30 -9.90
C LEU A 234 -11.61 1.30 -9.48
N LEU A 235 -12.52 0.77 -10.31
CA LEU A 235 -13.93 0.62 -9.93
C LEU A 235 -14.09 -0.35 -8.75
N LEU A 236 -13.33 -1.46 -8.75
CA LEU A 236 -13.31 -2.40 -7.62
C LEU A 236 -12.87 -1.68 -6.34
N LEU A 237 -11.74 -0.94 -6.36
CA LEU A 237 -11.28 -0.18 -5.19
C LEU A 237 -12.34 0.81 -4.69
N ASN A 238 -13.01 1.53 -5.59
CA ASN A 238 -14.09 2.45 -5.20
C ASN A 238 -15.23 1.72 -4.49
N ASN A 239 -15.66 0.57 -4.99
CA ASN A 239 -16.72 -0.21 -4.38
C ASN A 239 -16.29 -0.78 -3.02
N THR A 240 -15.06 -1.34 -2.93
CA THR A 240 -14.50 -1.85 -1.67
C THR A 240 -14.45 -0.75 -0.60
N ALA A 241 -13.88 0.42 -0.91
CA ALA A 241 -13.82 1.55 0.01
C ALA A 241 -15.22 2.03 0.42
N ARG A 242 -16.14 2.13 -0.54
CA ARG A 242 -17.52 2.57 -0.31
C ARG A 242 -18.22 1.65 0.69
N PHE A 243 -18.16 0.34 0.48
CA PHE A 243 -18.81 -0.61 1.37
C PHE A 243 -18.14 -0.67 2.75
N ALA A 244 -16.81 -0.65 2.82
CA ALA A 244 -16.11 -0.63 4.10
C ALA A 244 -16.47 0.60 4.96
N ILE A 245 -16.63 1.77 4.34
CA ILE A 245 -17.04 2.98 5.07
C ILE A 245 -18.49 2.88 5.51
N ILE A 246 -19.40 2.39 4.66
CA ILE A 246 -20.81 2.20 5.01
C ILE A 246 -20.95 1.21 6.18
N ASP A 247 -20.26 0.07 6.12
CA ASP A 247 -20.28 -0.94 7.18
C ASP A 247 -19.76 -0.38 8.51
N ARG A 248 -18.66 0.38 8.48
CA ARG A 248 -18.14 1.06 9.65
C ARG A 248 -19.19 2.00 10.26
N LEU A 249 -19.81 2.84 9.44
CA LEU A 249 -20.83 3.80 9.90
C LEU A 249 -22.06 3.09 10.46
N MET A 250 -22.48 1.98 9.86
CA MET A 250 -23.58 1.15 10.42
C MET A 250 -23.22 0.58 11.80
N ASN A 251 -21.98 0.11 11.97
CA ASN A 251 -21.48 -0.35 13.26
C ASN A 251 -21.40 0.78 14.30
N ASP A 252 -21.16 2.02 13.86
CA ASP A 252 -21.18 3.23 14.70
C ASP A 252 -22.59 3.74 15.00
N GLY A 253 -23.66 3.07 14.48
CA GLY A 253 -25.06 3.37 14.74
C GLY A 253 -25.70 4.35 13.78
N VAL A 254 -25.17 4.46 12.54
CA VAL A 254 -25.82 5.21 11.44
C VAL A 254 -26.74 4.26 10.68
N GLU A 255 -27.95 4.71 10.37
CA GLU A 255 -28.91 3.96 9.57
C GLU A 255 -28.76 4.29 8.07
N PHE A 256 -28.76 3.26 7.23
CA PHE A 256 -28.85 3.36 5.78
C PHE A 256 -30.12 2.65 5.32
N THR A 257 -31.12 3.40 4.83
CA THR A 257 -32.37 2.80 4.31
C THR A 257 -32.14 2.05 2.99
N CYS A 258 -31.12 2.48 2.23
CA CYS A 258 -30.69 1.86 0.98
C CYS A 258 -29.25 2.32 0.70
N THR A 259 -28.41 1.44 0.19
CA THR A 259 -27.02 1.79 -0.15
C THR A 259 -26.83 2.15 -1.63
N ASP A 260 -27.90 2.07 -2.44
CA ASP A 260 -27.82 2.36 -3.87
C ASP A 260 -27.47 3.83 -4.12
N GLY A 261 -26.36 4.05 -4.84
CA GLY A 261 -25.85 5.37 -5.16
C GLY A 261 -25.27 6.15 -3.97
N VAL A 262 -25.31 5.60 -2.75
CA VAL A 262 -24.72 6.25 -1.58
C VAL A 262 -23.19 6.16 -1.67
N THR A 263 -22.53 7.29 -1.49
CA THR A 263 -21.07 7.40 -1.40
C THR A 263 -20.70 8.32 -0.24
N VAL A 264 -19.83 7.81 0.64
CA VAL A 264 -19.33 8.58 1.78
C VAL A 264 -17.79 8.61 1.70
N GLY A 265 -17.22 9.81 1.72
CA GLY A 265 -15.77 10.01 1.72
C GLY A 265 -15.12 9.50 3.02
N ARG A 266 -13.82 9.22 2.95
CA ARG A 266 -13.05 8.66 4.09
C ARG A 266 -13.12 9.55 5.33
N ASP A 267 -13.03 10.88 5.14
CA ASP A 267 -12.93 11.88 6.22
C ASP A 267 -14.28 12.37 6.72
N VAL A 268 -15.37 11.94 6.08
CA VAL A 268 -16.72 12.29 6.49
C VAL A 268 -17.04 11.70 7.86
N LYS A 269 -17.61 12.53 8.72
CA LYS A 269 -18.08 12.12 10.05
C LYS A 269 -19.62 12.15 10.07
N VAL A 270 -20.21 11.08 10.56
CA VAL A 270 -21.67 10.97 10.70
C VAL A 270 -21.99 10.59 12.13
N GLY A 271 -22.83 11.38 12.80
CA GLY A 271 -23.24 11.16 14.17
C GLY A 271 -24.19 9.97 14.30
N ARG A 272 -24.18 9.35 15.48
CA ARG A 272 -25.04 8.20 15.83
C ARG A 272 -26.52 8.56 15.68
N GLY A 273 -27.32 7.60 15.22
CA GLY A 273 -28.75 7.77 14.98
C GLY A 273 -29.08 8.58 13.72
N ALA A 274 -28.09 9.06 12.99
CA ALA A 274 -28.34 9.67 11.69
C ALA A 274 -28.85 8.63 10.70
N THR A 275 -29.78 9.05 9.81
CA THR A 275 -30.35 8.22 8.74
C THR A 275 -29.91 8.76 7.39
N ILE A 276 -29.26 7.93 6.58
CA ILE A 276 -28.80 8.26 5.23
C ILE A 276 -29.69 7.57 4.21
N LEU A 277 -30.31 8.37 3.35
CA LEU A 277 -31.22 7.86 2.32
C LEU A 277 -30.44 7.55 1.02
N GLN A 278 -31.13 6.92 0.07
CA GLN A 278 -30.56 6.54 -1.22
C GLN A 278 -29.95 7.72 -1.99
N GLY A 279 -28.88 7.46 -2.74
CA GLY A 279 -28.25 8.42 -3.65
C GLY A 279 -27.50 9.57 -2.97
N VAL A 280 -27.32 9.52 -1.65
CA VAL A 280 -26.59 10.55 -0.91
C VAL A 280 -25.10 10.45 -1.18
N ILE A 281 -24.44 11.59 -1.46
CA ILE A 281 -22.99 11.71 -1.66
C ILE A 281 -22.46 12.71 -0.63
N LEU A 282 -21.64 12.21 0.31
CA LEU A 282 -20.93 13.02 1.31
C LEU A 282 -19.43 13.02 0.99
N ARG A 283 -18.79 14.20 0.97
CA ARG A 283 -17.37 14.34 0.54
C ARG A 283 -16.57 15.21 1.49
N GLY A 284 -15.24 15.11 1.35
CA GLY A 284 -14.28 15.94 2.07
C GLY A 284 -14.42 15.83 3.59
N ASN A 285 -14.47 16.97 4.26
CA ASN A 285 -14.55 17.07 5.72
C ASN A 285 -15.99 17.28 6.23
N THR A 286 -17.00 16.81 5.49
CA THR A 286 -18.40 16.92 5.88
C THR A 286 -18.65 16.30 7.25
N VAL A 287 -19.39 17.01 8.09
CA VAL A 287 -19.81 16.53 9.41
C VAL A 287 -21.33 16.55 9.48
N ILE A 288 -21.94 15.39 9.67
CA ILE A 288 -23.38 15.21 9.91
C ILE A 288 -23.57 14.98 11.41
N GLY A 289 -24.46 15.75 12.03
CA GLY A 289 -24.78 15.62 13.44
C GLY A 289 -25.57 14.36 13.77
N GLU A 290 -25.75 14.10 15.07
CA GLU A 290 -26.57 13.00 15.56
C GLU A 290 -28.04 13.16 15.19
N ASN A 291 -28.73 12.05 14.94
CA ASN A 291 -30.17 11.98 14.64
C ASN A 291 -30.60 12.82 13.42
N CYS A 292 -29.69 13.22 12.56
CA CYS A 292 -30.01 13.91 11.31
C CYS A 292 -30.56 12.93 10.26
N VAL A 293 -31.46 13.41 9.41
CA VAL A 293 -31.94 12.67 8.23
C VAL A 293 -31.42 13.36 6.97
N ILE A 294 -30.65 12.66 6.15
CA ILE A 294 -30.01 13.20 4.94
C ILE A 294 -30.53 12.48 3.70
N GLY A 295 -30.94 13.24 2.71
CA GLY A 295 -31.27 12.72 1.40
C GLY A 295 -32.77 12.84 1.06
N PRO A 296 -33.27 12.12 0.00
CA PRO A 296 -32.46 11.36 -0.97
C PRO A 296 -31.75 12.28 -1.97
N ASN A 297 -30.71 11.70 -2.64
CA ASN A 297 -29.95 12.37 -3.72
C ASN A 297 -29.29 13.71 -3.32
N CYS A 298 -28.97 13.89 -2.04
CA CYS A 298 -28.23 15.06 -1.58
C CYS A 298 -26.74 14.89 -1.85
N ILE A 299 -26.05 15.98 -2.23
CA ILE A 299 -24.60 16.08 -2.36
C ILE A 299 -24.12 17.16 -1.40
N ILE A 300 -23.26 16.79 -0.46
CA ILE A 300 -22.72 17.65 0.59
C ILE A 300 -21.19 17.56 0.59
#